data_8ac0247f4f7757eed77a0fd35810befe
#
_entry.id   8ac0247f4f7757eed77a0fd35810befe
#
_cell.length_a   1.000
_cell.length_b   1.000
_cell.length_c   1.000
_cell.angle_alpha   90.00
_cell.angle_beta   90.00
_cell.angle_gamma   90.00
#
_symmetry.space_group_name_H-M   'P 1'
#
loop_
_entity.id
_entity.type
_entity.pdbx_description
1 polymer ?
#
loop_
_entity_poly.entity_id
_entity_poly.type
_entity_poly.pdbx_seq_one_letter_code
_entity_poly.pdbx_strand_id
1 'polypeptide(L)'
;MKKMKKMKNKKLKILLSAPRGFCAGVERAIEIVEKSIQKYGVPVYVRHEIVHNKYVVDDLKNKGAIFVEELEEIKDKSRPVIFSAHGVPKKIPEDAKNYNMTYVDATCPLVSKVHREAENLSKAGYHIVLIGHQNHPEVIGTMGQLPLSSIDLIQNEDEAKKYINKNNKKIAFVTQTTLSIDDTKNIIKILKEKFPDIKEPLKEDICYATTNRQMAVKNIAKNCDIFFIIGSRNSSNSVRLVEVAKKSGCKNALLLNSLSKIPYEKIANSNTIGISSGASAPEILVKNFINELKKRFTISIDEVETIKEDVVFKIPKKLN
;
A
#
# COMPACT_ATOMS: atom_id res chain seq x y z
N MET A 1 16.17 -8.92 -36.73
CA MET A 1 16.53 -10.32 -36.39
C MET A 1 17.92 -10.47 -35.72
N LYS A 2 19.01 -9.90 -36.21
CA LYS A 2 20.37 -9.99 -35.55
C LYS A 2 20.43 -9.48 -34.09
N LYS A 3 19.75 -8.36 -33.76
CA LYS A 3 19.72 -7.77 -32.40
C LYS A 3 18.98 -8.70 -31.39
N MET A 4 17.92 -9.39 -31.84
CA MET A 4 17.18 -10.36 -30.99
C MET A 4 17.97 -11.65 -30.72
N LYS A 5 18.74 -12.14 -31.70
CA LYS A 5 19.60 -13.35 -31.55
C LYS A 5 20.76 -13.10 -30.54
N LYS A 6 21.31 -11.87 -30.53
CA LYS A 6 22.41 -11.49 -29.62
C LYS A 6 21.95 -11.41 -28.15
N MET A 7 20.64 -11.16 -27.89
CA MET A 7 20.11 -11.10 -26.52
C MET A 7 19.85 -12.49 -25.92
N LYS A 8 19.53 -13.51 -26.72
CA LYS A 8 19.27 -14.88 -26.23
C LYS A 8 20.46 -15.56 -25.56
N ASN A 9 21.69 -15.16 -25.91
CA ASN A 9 22.92 -15.70 -25.31
C ASN A 9 23.40 -14.92 -24.08
N LYS A 10 22.74 -13.81 -23.73
CA LYS A 10 23.13 -13.03 -22.56
C LYS A 10 22.59 -13.70 -21.32
N LYS A 11 23.50 -14.07 -20.41
CA LYS A 11 23.17 -14.54 -19.05
C LYS A 11 22.76 -13.36 -18.21
N LEU A 12 21.67 -13.51 -17.49
CA LEU A 12 21.09 -12.49 -16.61
C LEU A 12 20.76 -13.13 -15.27
N LYS A 13 21.34 -12.60 -14.20
CA LYS A 13 21.03 -13.02 -12.84
C LYS A 13 19.85 -12.21 -12.31
N ILE A 14 18.84 -12.86 -11.75
CA ILE A 14 17.73 -12.23 -11.05
C ILE A 14 17.87 -12.49 -9.57
N LEU A 15 17.93 -11.43 -8.78
CA LEU A 15 17.74 -11.47 -7.33
C LEU A 15 16.28 -11.13 -7.04
N LEU A 16 15.55 -12.12 -6.54
CA LEU A 16 14.12 -12.01 -6.26
C LEU A 16 13.93 -11.83 -4.76
N SER A 17 13.50 -10.64 -4.33
CA SER A 17 13.32 -10.36 -2.91
C SER A 17 12.11 -11.08 -2.32
N ALA A 18 12.23 -11.59 -1.10
CA ALA A 18 11.13 -12.12 -0.31
C ALA A 18 11.18 -11.54 1.13
N PRO A 19 10.01 -11.15 1.72
CA PRO A 19 8.69 -11.21 1.13
C PRO A 19 8.44 -10.14 0.05
N ARG A 20 7.49 -10.43 -0.83
CA ARG A 20 6.97 -9.54 -1.87
C ARG A 20 5.49 -9.85 -2.14
N GLY A 21 4.83 -9.02 -2.94
CA GLY A 21 3.45 -9.27 -3.37
C GLY A 21 2.43 -9.10 -2.24
N PHE A 22 1.29 -9.74 -2.38
CA PHE A 22 0.16 -9.55 -1.47
C PHE A 22 0.54 -9.70 0.00
N CYS A 23 -0.05 -8.85 0.83
CA CYS A 23 -0.04 -8.97 2.28
C CYS A 23 -1.40 -9.44 2.78
N ALA A 24 -1.48 -9.94 4.03
CA ALA A 24 -2.72 -10.44 4.61
C ALA A 24 -3.88 -9.43 4.58
N GLY A 25 -3.59 -8.13 4.68
CA GLY A 25 -4.62 -7.07 4.58
C GLY A 25 -5.23 -6.97 3.19
N VAL A 26 -4.41 -7.10 2.15
CA VAL A 26 -4.81 -7.09 0.75
C VAL A 26 -5.58 -8.36 0.40
N GLU A 27 -5.05 -9.54 0.75
CA GLU A 27 -5.72 -10.83 0.52
C GLU A 27 -7.11 -10.84 1.16
N ARG A 28 -7.21 -10.43 2.43
CA ARG A 28 -8.49 -10.30 3.13
C ARG A 28 -9.47 -9.39 2.41
N ALA A 29 -9.02 -8.23 1.90
CA ALA A 29 -9.91 -7.27 1.24
C ALA A 29 -10.45 -7.82 -0.07
N ILE A 30 -9.63 -8.50 -0.86
CA ILE A 30 -10.04 -9.19 -2.09
C ILE A 30 -11.03 -10.31 -1.78
N GLU A 31 -10.72 -11.16 -0.81
CA GLU A 31 -11.59 -12.26 -0.36
C GLU A 31 -12.97 -11.74 0.10
N ILE A 32 -13.01 -10.61 0.79
CA ILE A 32 -14.28 -9.97 1.21
C ILE A 32 -15.15 -9.63 0.00
N VAL A 33 -14.58 -9.08 -1.08
CA VAL A 33 -15.35 -8.77 -2.30
C VAL A 33 -15.85 -10.06 -2.95
N GLU A 34 -15.00 -11.06 -3.12
CA GLU A 34 -15.37 -12.34 -3.72
C GLU A 34 -16.46 -13.07 -2.92
N LYS A 35 -16.34 -13.13 -1.59
CA LYS A 35 -17.37 -13.71 -0.73
C LYS A 35 -18.66 -12.88 -0.70
N SER A 36 -18.57 -11.57 -0.85
CA SER A 36 -19.76 -10.72 -1.00
C SER A 36 -20.50 -11.02 -2.32
N ILE A 37 -19.77 -11.23 -3.43
CA ILE A 37 -20.35 -11.67 -4.69
C ILE A 37 -21.04 -13.03 -4.53
N GLN A 38 -20.38 -13.98 -3.87
CA GLN A 38 -20.97 -15.32 -3.62
C GLN A 38 -22.24 -15.25 -2.78
N LYS A 39 -22.24 -14.44 -1.72
CA LYS A 39 -23.36 -14.35 -0.77
C LYS A 39 -24.55 -13.56 -1.30
N TYR A 40 -24.29 -12.42 -1.93
CA TYR A 40 -25.35 -11.47 -2.32
C TYR A 40 -25.68 -11.51 -3.81
N GLY A 41 -24.91 -12.26 -4.61
CA GLY A 41 -24.97 -12.23 -6.07
C GLY A 41 -24.43 -10.92 -6.66
N VAL A 42 -24.40 -10.84 -7.97
CA VAL A 42 -23.95 -9.64 -8.70
C VAL A 42 -25.11 -8.67 -8.97
N PRO A 43 -24.84 -7.35 -9.05
CA PRO A 43 -23.59 -6.70 -8.74
C PRO A 43 -23.37 -6.51 -7.23
N VAL A 44 -22.12 -6.40 -6.80
CA VAL A 44 -21.74 -5.79 -5.53
C VAL A 44 -21.00 -4.50 -5.82
N TYR A 45 -21.20 -3.47 -5.01
CA TYR A 45 -20.49 -2.21 -5.19
C TYR A 45 -19.24 -2.16 -4.32
N VAL A 46 -18.18 -1.52 -4.81
CA VAL A 46 -16.95 -1.29 -4.07
C VAL A 46 -16.63 0.19 -4.12
N ARG A 47 -16.59 0.85 -2.97
CA ARG A 47 -16.24 2.26 -2.90
C ARG A 47 -14.73 2.44 -2.95
N HIS A 48 -14.25 3.16 -3.96
CA HIS A 48 -12.86 3.31 -4.37
C HIS A 48 -12.24 1.96 -4.81
N GLU A 49 -11.02 1.98 -5.33
CA GLU A 49 -10.27 0.75 -5.59
C GLU A 49 -10.13 -0.05 -4.29
N ILE A 50 -10.47 -1.34 -4.29
CA ILE A 50 -10.34 -2.20 -3.10
C ILE A 50 -8.90 -2.19 -2.57
N VAL A 51 -7.94 -2.19 -3.48
CA VAL A 51 -6.50 -2.00 -3.29
C VAL A 51 -5.94 -1.30 -4.54
N HIS A 52 -4.83 -0.57 -4.42
CA HIS A 52 -4.22 0.14 -5.54
C HIS A 52 -3.50 -0.80 -6.52
N ASN A 53 -4.28 -1.56 -7.28
CA ASN A 53 -3.76 -2.41 -8.35
C ASN A 53 -4.80 -2.63 -9.45
N LYS A 54 -4.51 -2.12 -10.65
CA LYS A 54 -5.43 -2.23 -11.79
C LYS A 54 -5.79 -3.68 -12.14
N TYR A 55 -4.83 -4.62 -12.08
CA TYR A 55 -5.08 -6.03 -12.39
C TYR A 55 -6.14 -6.61 -11.43
N VAL A 56 -6.03 -6.32 -10.13
CA VAL A 56 -6.99 -6.75 -9.11
C VAL A 56 -8.36 -6.12 -9.35
N VAL A 57 -8.40 -4.81 -9.62
CA VAL A 57 -9.65 -4.11 -9.91
C VAL A 57 -10.34 -4.68 -11.14
N ASP A 58 -9.59 -4.91 -12.23
CA ASP A 58 -10.14 -5.47 -13.47
C ASP A 58 -10.64 -6.92 -13.27
N ASP A 59 -9.92 -7.75 -12.50
CA ASP A 59 -10.34 -9.11 -12.15
C ASP A 59 -11.66 -9.12 -11.37
N LEU A 60 -11.79 -8.26 -10.36
CA LEU A 60 -13.02 -8.15 -9.58
C LEU A 60 -14.18 -7.56 -10.38
N LYS A 61 -13.93 -6.64 -11.31
CA LYS A 61 -14.95 -6.17 -12.27
C LYS A 61 -15.47 -7.32 -13.14
N ASN A 62 -14.58 -8.15 -13.64
CA ASN A 62 -14.95 -9.33 -14.43
C ASN A 62 -15.78 -10.36 -13.63
N LYS A 63 -15.61 -10.38 -12.30
CA LYS A 63 -16.40 -11.20 -11.36
C LYS A 63 -17.73 -10.57 -10.97
N GLY A 64 -18.02 -9.32 -11.40
CA GLY A 64 -19.29 -8.63 -11.16
C GLY A 64 -19.28 -7.56 -10.08
N ALA A 65 -18.10 -7.11 -9.65
CA ALA A 65 -17.99 -5.93 -8.80
C ALA A 65 -18.10 -4.63 -9.63
N ILE A 66 -18.83 -3.64 -9.11
CA ILE A 66 -18.92 -2.29 -9.69
C ILE A 66 -18.21 -1.33 -8.74
N PHE A 67 -17.18 -0.65 -9.27
CA PHE A 67 -16.42 0.33 -8.49
C PHE A 67 -17.04 1.72 -8.65
N VAL A 68 -17.25 2.41 -7.54
CA VAL A 68 -17.78 3.76 -7.45
C VAL A 68 -16.86 4.62 -6.58
N GLU A 69 -16.87 5.92 -6.82
CA GLU A 69 -16.13 6.86 -5.97
C GLU A 69 -16.98 7.24 -4.74
N GLU A 70 -18.28 7.56 -4.95
CA GLU A 70 -19.17 7.99 -3.87
C GLU A 70 -20.44 7.11 -3.80
N LEU A 71 -21.09 7.08 -2.61
CA LEU A 71 -22.29 6.26 -2.37
C LEU A 71 -23.49 6.71 -3.21
N GLU A 72 -23.51 7.98 -3.56
CA GLU A 72 -24.56 8.60 -4.37
C GLU A 72 -24.62 8.04 -5.79
N GLU A 73 -23.49 7.58 -6.33
CA GLU A 73 -23.40 6.96 -7.66
C GLU A 73 -24.10 5.60 -7.74
N ILE A 74 -24.35 4.97 -6.58
CA ILE A 74 -25.00 3.66 -6.48
C ILE A 74 -26.49 3.82 -6.77
N LYS A 75 -26.93 3.33 -7.93
CA LYS A 75 -28.33 3.42 -8.36
C LYS A 75 -29.23 2.47 -7.57
N ASP A 76 -28.81 1.21 -7.43
CA ASP A 76 -29.55 0.19 -6.67
C ASP A 76 -28.99 0.07 -5.25
N LYS A 77 -29.60 0.81 -4.32
CA LYS A 77 -29.20 0.86 -2.92
C LYS A 77 -29.57 -0.40 -2.12
N SER A 78 -30.34 -1.33 -2.70
CA SER A 78 -30.60 -2.63 -2.10
C SER A 78 -29.35 -3.56 -2.16
N ARG A 79 -28.42 -3.26 -3.03
CA ARG A 79 -27.18 -4.03 -3.21
C ARG A 79 -26.12 -3.65 -2.19
N PRO A 80 -25.27 -4.60 -1.76
CA PRO A 80 -24.23 -4.30 -0.78
C PRO A 80 -23.12 -3.43 -1.36
N VAL A 81 -22.56 -2.56 -0.51
CA VAL A 81 -21.35 -1.79 -0.80
C VAL A 81 -20.19 -2.25 0.09
N ILE A 82 -19.02 -2.41 -0.47
CA ILE A 82 -17.79 -2.79 0.23
C ILE A 82 -16.89 -1.54 0.33
N PHE A 83 -16.42 -1.24 1.54
CA PHE A 83 -15.42 -0.20 1.77
C PHE A 83 -14.03 -0.77 1.59
N SER A 84 -13.13 0.00 0.95
CA SER A 84 -11.80 -0.47 0.56
C SER A 84 -10.87 -0.75 1.75
N ALA A 85 -9.76 -1.46 1.49
CA ALA A 85 -8.74 -1.77 2.48
C ALA A 85 -8.11 -0.55 3.16
N HIS A 86 -8.18 0.61 2.50
CA HIS A 86 -7.60 1.87 2.98
C HIS A 86 -8.35 2.51 4.15
N GLY A 87 -9.57 2.04 4.43
CA GLY A 87 -10.45 2.67 5.40
C GLY A 87 -11.23 3.86 4.83
N VAL A 88 -12.25 4.29 5.57
CA VAL A 88 -13.13 5.40 5.18
C VAL A 88 -13.37 6.34 6.36
N PRO A 89 -13.67 7.63 6.12
CA PRO A 89 -14.17 8.54 7.14
C PRO A 89 -15.41 7.98 7.85
N LYS A 90 -15.61 8.32 9.12
CA LYS A 90 -16.81 7.90 9.91
C LYS A 90 -18.14 8.21 9.23
N LYS A 91 -18.20 9.32 8.52
CA LYS A 91 -19.39 9.75 7.80
C LYS A 91 -19.85 8.70 6.77
N ILE A 92 -18.97 7.98 6.13
CA ILE A 92 -19.34 7.05 5.04
C ILE A 92 -20.20 5.87 5.53
N PRO A 93 -19.85 5.15 6.64
CA PRO A 93 -20.77 4.16 7.22
C PRO A 93 -22.09 4.76 7.72
N GLU A 94 -22.09 6.01 8.21
CA GLU A 94 -23.29 6.72 8.62
C GLU A 94 -24.21 7.02 7.42
N ASP A 95 -23.63 7.55 6.34
CA ASP A 95 -24.36 7.81 5.09
C ASP A 95 -24.91 6.51 4.47
N ALA A 96 -24.15 5.42 4.49
CA ALA A 96 -24.63 4.11 4.02
C ALA A 96 -25.86 3.64 4.83
N LYS A 97 -25.85 3.85 6.16
CA LYS A 97 -27.03 3.53 7.01
C LYS A 97 -28.22 4.44 6.69
N ASN A 98 -27.99 5.74 6.50
CA ASN A 98 -29.04 6.70 6.14
C ASN A 98 -29.69 6.37 4.78
N TYR A 99 -28.93 5.80 3.85
CA TYR A 99 -29.42 5.27 2.58
C TYR A 99 -30.02 3.86 2.68
N ASN A 100 -30.15 3.28 3.88
CA ASN A 100 -30.59 1.89 4.12
C ASN A 100 -29.76 0.85 3.34
N MET A 101 -28.49 1.12 3.11
CA MET A 101 -27.58 0.21 2.40
C MET A 101 -26.96 -0.80 3.33
N THR A 102 -26.88 -2.05 2.88
CA THR A 102 -25.97 -3.04 3.50
C THR A 102 -24.53 -2.71 3.11
N TYR A 103 -23.63 -2.54 4.09
CA TYR A 103 -22.22 -2.35 3.80
C TYR A 103 -21.35 -3.43 4.43
N VAL A 104 -20.23 -3.72 3.81
CA VAL A 104 -19.16 -4.60 4.30
C VAL A 104 -17.87 -3.80 4.40
N ASP A 105 -17.29 -3.75 5.58
CA ASP A 105 -16.05 -3.03 5.81
C ASP A 105 -14.84 -3.96 5.57
N ALA A 106 -14.09 -3.69 4.48
CA ALA A 106 -12.85 -4.39 4.16
C ALA A 106 -11.60 -3.65 4.65
N THR A 107 -11.74 -2.59 5.43
CA THR A 107 -10.60 -1.87 6.02
C THR A 107 -9.60 -2.84 6.64
N CYS A 108 -8.33 -2.69 6.29
CA CYS A 108 -7.25 -3.49 6.86
C CYS A 108 -7.24 -3.35 8.40
N PRO A 109 -7.13 -4.45 9.17
CA PRO A 109 -7.08 -4.37 10.63
C PRO A 109 -5.98 -3.44 11.17
N LEU A 110 -4.86 -3.29 10.44
CA LEU A 110 -3.77 -2.40 10.83
C LEU A 110 -4.11 -0.93 10.59
N VAL A 111 -4.88 -0.61 9.55
CA VAL A 111 -5.44 0.73 9.34
C VAL A 111 -6.51 1.03 10.42
N SER A 112 -7.39 0.07 10.70
CA SER A 112 -8.38 0.21 11.79
C SER A 112 -7.73 0.40 13.16
N LYS A 113 -6.51 -0.12 13.38
CA LYS A 113 -5.70 0.14 14.57
C LYS A 113 -5.35 1.63 14.65
N VAL A 114 -4.84 2.22 13.57
CA VAL A 114 -4.46 3.64 13.52
C VAL A 114 -5.69 4.54 13.75
N HIS A 115 -6.83 4.22 13.13
CA HIS A 115 -8.08 4.95 13.35
C HIS A 115 -8.47 4.98 14.83
N ARG A 116 -8.50 3.81 15.48
CA ARG A 116 -8.86 3.71 16.91
C ARG A 116 -7.86 4.41 17.80
N GLU A 117 -6.57 4.35 17.49
CA GLU A 117 -5.53 5.02 18.26
C GLU A 117 -5.68 6.53 18.17
N ALA A 118 -5.87 7.07 16.97
CA ALA A 118 -6.14 8.49 16.77
C ALA A 118 -7.39 8.96 17.57
N GLU A 119 -8.47 8.18 17.52
CA GLU A 119 -9.69 8.47 18.30
C GLU A 119 -9.45 8.46 19.80
N ASN A 120 -8.75 7.45 20.32
CA ASN A 120 -8.50 7.31 21.74
C ASN A 120 -7.61 8.46 22.27
N LEU A 121 -6.57 8.81 21.51
CA LEU A 121 -5.70 9.93 21.84
C LEU A 121 -6.46 11.27 21.80
N SER A 122 -7.31 11.48 20.80
CA SER A 122 -8.15 12.68 20.71
C SER A 122 -9.15 12.77 21.87
N LYS A 123 -9.80 11.66 22.27
CA LYS A 123 -10.67 11.60 23.46
C LYS A 123 -9.92 11.87 24.76
N ALA A 124 -8.63 11.52 24.81
CA ALA A 124 -7.75 11.83 25.94
C ALA A 124 -7.24 13.29 25.94
N GLY A 125 -7.74 14.13 25.03
CA GLY A 125 -7.45 15.57 24.96
C GLY A 125 -6.21 15.94 24.13
N TYR A 126 -5.59 14.99 23.41
CA TYR A 126 -4.47 15.29 22.53
C TYR A 126 -4.95 15.88 21.20
N HIS A 127 -4.17 16.81 20.67
CA HIS A 127 -4.24 17.19 19.26
C HIS A 127 -3.40 16.20 18.44
N ILE A 128 -3.95 15.69 17.35
CA ILE A 128 -3.30 14.62 16.58
C ILE A 128 -2.51 15.20 15.42
N VAL A 129 -1.28 14.76 15.26
CA VAL A 129 -0.46 14.99 14.07
C VAL A 129 -0.40 13.68 13.29
N LEU A 130 -1.04 13.65 12.13
CA LEU A 130 -0.96 12.52 11.19
C LEU A 130 0.24 12.73 10.26
N ILE A 131 1.19 11.80 10.27
CA ILE A 131 2.27 11.76 9.29
C ILE A 131 1.79 10.90 8.12
N GLY A 132 1.68 11.50 6.91
CA GLY A 132 1.12 10.80 5.76
C GLY A 132 1.15 11.64 4.49
N HIS A 133 0.68 11.09 3.38
CA HIS A 133 0.61 11.80 2.10
C HIS A 133 -0.80 12.34 1.85
N GLN A 134 -0.89 13.63 1.58
CA GLN A 134 -2.15 14.27 1.20
C GLN A 134 -2.84 13.55 0.04
N ASN A 135 -4.17 13.52 0.06
CA ASN A 135 -5.02 12.86 -0.93
C ASN A 135 -4.90 11.32 -0.98
N HIS A 136 -4.10 10.68 -0.13
CA HIS A 136 -4.11 9.23 -0.04
C HIS A 136 -5.38 8.76 0.69
N PRO A 137 -6.12 7.74 0.19
CA PRO A 137 -7.37 7.28 0.80
C PRO A 137 -7.24 6.91 2.28
N GLU A 138 -6.14 6.28 2.70
CA GLU A 138 -5.87 5.95 4.11
C GLU A 138 -5.75 7.22 4.98
N VAL A 139 -5.11 8.27 4.46
CA VAL A 139 -4.97 9.56 5.17
C VAL A 139 -6.33 10.25 5.29
N ILE A 140 -7.11 10.28 4.19
CA ILE A 140 -8.48 10.81 4.20
C ILE A 140 -9.33 10.03 5.21
N GLY A 141 -9.24 8.70 5.21
CA GLY A 141 -9.95 7.82 6.15
C GLY A 141 -9.60 8.10 7.61
N THR A 142 -8.30 8.23 7.91
CA THR A 142 -7.80 8.51 9.27
C THR A 142 -8.20 9.91 9.74
N MET A 143 -8.00 10.93 8.91
CA MET A 143 -8.42 12.30 9.24
C MET A 143 -9.93 12.40 9.49
N GLY A 144 -10.71 11.66 8.69
CA GLY A 144 -12.16 11.61 8.82
C GLY A 144 -12.69 10.83 10.04
N GLN A 145 -11.82 10.27 10.89
CA GLN A 145 -12.23 9.73 12.19
C GLN A 145 -12.44 10.82 13.25
N LEU A 146 -11.89 11.99 13.05
CA LEU A 146 -11.82 13.07 14.03
C LEU A 146 -12.45 14.37 13.47
N PRO A 147 -12.89 15.27 14.36
CA PRO A 147 -13.18 16.65 13.95
C PRO A 147 -11.95 17.31 13.32
N LEU A 148 -12.11 18.06 12.23
CA LEU A 148 -11.02 18.72 11.49
C LEU A 148 -10.13 19.61 12.39
N SER A 149 -10.69 20.19 13.46
CA SER A 149 -9.95 20.99 14.43
C SER A 149 -9.05 20.17 15.39
N SER A 150 -9.07 18.84 15.30
CA SER A 150 -8.38 17.94 16.23
C SER A 150 -7.21 17.18 15.59
N ILE A 151 -7.00 17.34 14.29
CA ILE A 151 -5.97 16.59 13.54
C ILE A 151 -5.35 17.47 12.45
N ASP A 152 -4.04 17.47 12.38
CA ASP A 152 -3.24 18.11 11.34
C ASP A 152 -2.45 17.06 10.56
N LEU A 153 -2.17 17.32 9.27
CA LEU A 153 -1.35 16.47 8.41
C LEU A 153 0.06 17.05 8.25
N ILE A 154 1.06 16.19 8.37
CA ILE A 154 2.47 16.49 8.03
C ILE A 154 2.97 15.44 7.02
N GLN A 155 3.53 15.92 5.91
CA GLN A 155 3.94 15.05 4.80
C GLN A 155 5.45 14.83 4.70
N ASN A 156 6.24 15.77 5.22
CA ASN A 156 7.68 15.79 5.06
C ASN A 156 8.40 16.54 6.20
N GLU A 157 9.73 16.47 6.20
CA GLU A 157 10.57 17.12 7.21
C GLU A 157 10.40 18.64 7.26
N ASP A 158 10.20 19.30 6.10
CA ASP A 158 10.07 20.76 6.04
C ASP A 158 8.74 21.22 6.66
N GLU A 159 7.67 20.48 6.45
CA GLU A 159 6.40 20.72 7.13
C GLU A 159 6.52 20.48 8.64
N ALA A 160 7.24 19.43 9.08
CA ALA A 160 7.51 19.17 10.49
C ALA A 160 8.30 20.32 11.16
N LYS A 161 9.34 20.85 10.49
CA LYS A 161 10.11 21.99 10.96
C LYS A 161 9.25 23.24 11.13
N LYS A 162 8.31 23.48 10.21
CA LYS A 162 7.42 24.65 10.18
C LYS A 162 6.17 24.48 11.04
N TYR A 163 5.84 23.26 11.47
CA TYR A 163 4.62 22.98 12.19
C TYR A 163 4.54 23.78 13.51
N ILE A 164 3.39 24.40 13.78
CA ILE A 164 3.10 25.16 15.00
C ILE A 164 1.84 24.58 15.63
N ASN A 165 1.94 24.22 16.90
CA ASN A 165 0.78 23.81 17.70
C ASN A 165 -0.07 25.04 18.06
N LYS A 166 -1.05 25.35 17.21
CA LYS A 166 -1.89 26.54 17.35
C LYS A 166 -2.84 26.49 18.56
N ASN A 167 -3.09 25.31 19.11
CA ASN A 167 -4.14 25.10 20.09
C ASN A 167 -3.59 24.96 21.54
N ASN A 168 -2.29 25.04 21.74
CA ASN A 168 -1.61 24.79 23.03
C ASN A 168 -2.04 23.48 23.73
N LYS A 169 -2.55 22.51 22.98
CA LYS A 169 -2.93 21.18 23.49
C LYS A 169 -1.71 20.28 23.56
N LYS A 170 -1.79 19.24 24.39
CA LYS A 170 -0.87 18.11 24.28
C LYS A 170 -0.96 17.50 22.90
N ILE A 171 0.18 17.14 22.31
CA ILE A 171 0.26 16.59 20.96
C ILE A 171 0.51 15.09 21.02
N ALA A 172 -0.14 14.34 20.14
CA ALA A 172 0.19 12.96 19.84
C ALA A 172 0.36 12.81 18.33
N PHE A 173 1.16 11.85 17.89
CA PHE A 173 1.21 11.54 16.47
C PHE A 173 0.74 10.12 16.16
N VAL A 174 0.25 9.94 14.94
CA VAL A 174 0.01 8.65 14.28
C VAL A 174 0.57 8.72 12.86
N THR A 175 0.78 7.56 12.21
CA THR A 175 1.32 7.54 10.85
C THR A 175 0.48 6.73 9.89
N GLN A 176 0.54 7.07 8.62
CA GLN A 176 0.08 6.21 7.53
C GLN A 176 0.88 4.90 7.52
N THR A 177 0.22 3.77 7.24
CA THR A 177 0.83 2.43 7.38
C THR A 177 1.85 2.09 6.31
N THR A 178 1.92 2.85 5.21
CA THR A 178 2.73 2.55 4.02
C THR A 178 3.85 3.55 3.72
N LEU A 179 4.33 4.24 4.74
CA LEU A 179 5.41 5.23 4.60
C LEU A 179 6.80 4.59 4.49
N SER A 180 7.77 5.37 4.06
CA SER A 180 9.18 5.05 4.22
C SER A 180 9.56 5.09 5.70
N ILE A 181 10.16 4.00 6.20
CA ILE A 181 10.59 3.91 7.60
C ILE A 181 11.61 4.99 7.92
N ASP A 182 12.60 5.17 7.04
CA ASP A 182 13.71 6.08 7.28
C ASP A 182 13.21 7.54 7.27
N ASP A 183 12.36 7.91 6.29
CA ASP A 183 11.82 9.27 6.18
C ASP A 183 10.88 9.58 7.36
N THR A 184 10.08 8.60 7.78
CA THR A 184 9.20 8.76 8.95
C THR A 184 9.98 8.95 10.24
N LYS A 185 11.10 8.22 10.43
CA LYS A 185 12.00 8.42 11.58
C LYS A 185 12.54 9.84 11.65
N ASN A 186 12.94 10.42 10.51
CA ASN A 186 13.43 11.79 10.45
C ASN A 186 12.35 12.80 10.85
N ILE A 187 11.13 12.64 10.31
CA ILE A 187 9.98 13.50 10.66
C ILE A 187 9.67 13.41 12.15
N ILE A 188 9.61 12.19 12.72
CA ILE A 188 9.36 11.96 14.14
C ILE A 188 10.47 12.60 15.00
N LYS A 189 11.73 12.48 14.60
CA LYS A 189 12.85 13.10 15.31
C LYS A 189 12.67 14.62 15.40
N ILE A 190 12.35 15.28 14.29
CA ILE A 190 12.10 16.73 14.25
C ILE A 190 10.92 17.11 15.17
N LEU A 191 9.83 16.33 15.13
CA LEU A 191 8.68 16.59 15.99
C LEU A 191 9.02 16.42 17.47
N LYS A 192 9.81 15.42 17.86
CA LYS A 192 10.27 15.19 19.25
C LYS A 192 11.21 16.30 19.75
N GLU A 193 12.11 16.77 18.89
CA GLU A 193 12.99 17.90 19.22
C GLU A 193 12.18 19.18 19.46
N LYS A 194 11.10 19.37 18.72
CA LYS A 194 10.24 20.55 18.80
C LYS A 194 9.17 20.46 19.91
N PHE A 195 8.69 19.26 20.18
CA PHE A 195 7.67 18.95 21.18
C PHE A 195 8.13 17.75 22.03
N PRO A 196 8.97 17.97 23.06
CA PRO A 196 9.57 16.87 23.84
C PRO A 196 8.54 15.92 24.48
N ASP A 197 7.36 16.43 24.83
CA ASP A 197 6.27 15.68 25.46
C ASP A 197 5.29 15.05 24.45
N ILE A 198 5.64 15.01 23.15
CA ILE A 198 4.77 14.43 22.12
C ILE A 198 4.50 12.95 22.42
N LYS A 199 3.22 12.58 22.45
CA LYS A 199 2.80 11.20 22.71
C LYS A 199 2.98 10.36 21.44
N GLU A 200 3.67 9.25 21.61
CA GLU A 200 3.88 8.25 20.54
C GLU A 200 2.75 7.21 20.52
N PRO A 201 2.49 6.57 19.37
CA PRO A 201 1.60 5.41 19.30
C PRO A 201 2.15 4.27 20.18
N LEU A 202 1.24 3.48 20.77
CA LEU A 202 1.60 2.33 21.62
C LEU A 202 2.42 1.25 20.89
N LYS A 203 2.19 1.12 19.59
CA LYS A 203 2.94 0.25 18.67
C LYS A 203 3.13 1.00 17.37
N GLU A 204 4.22 0.72 16.67
CA GLU A 204 4.48 1.30 15.35
C GLU A 204 3.26 1.18 14.42
N ASP A 205 2.95 2.26 13.71
CA ASP A 205 1.83 2.32 12.78
C ASP A 205 2.21 1.82 11.38
N ILE A 206 3.49 1.99 10.98
CA ILE A 206 3.97 1.40 9.74
C ILE A 206 3.81 -0.11 9.83
N CYS A 207 3.03 -0.67 8.91
CA CYS A 207 2.63 -2.07 9.00
C CYS A 207 3.81 -3.03 8.72
N TYR A 208 3.75 -4.24 9.29
CA TYR A 208 4.74 -5.29 9.09
C TYR A 208 5.03 -5.54 7.61
N ALA A 209 3.99 -5.54 6.77
CA ALA A 209 4.13 -5.81 5.34
C ALA A 209 4.97 -4.73 4.64
N THR A 210 4.82 -3.47 5.05
CA THR A 210 5.63 -2.34 4.57
C THR A 210 7.07 -2.49 5.06
N THR A 211 7.27 -2.73 6.34
CA THR A 211 8.59 -2.90 6.95
C THR A 211 9.35 -4.05 6.31
N ASN A 212 8.72 -5.22 6.21
CA ASN A 212 9.36 -6.42 5.69
C ASN A 212 9.77 -6.27 4.22
N ARG A 213 8.89 -5.69 3.37
CA ARG A 213 9.21 -5.47 1.96
C ARG A 213 10.31 -4.44 1.77
N GLN A 214 10.34 -3.38 2.59
CA GLN A 214 11.45 -2.42 2.56
C GLN A 214 12.76 -3.08 2.98
N MET A 215 12.76 -3.91 4.02
CA MET A 215 13.95 -4.68 4.44
C MET A 215 14.41 -5.63 3.34
N ALA A 216 13.50 -6.37 2.71
CA ALA A 216 13.82 -7.30 1.63
C ALA A 216 14.45 -6.59 0.42
N VAL A 217 13.94 -5.40 0.06
CA VAL A 217 14.52 -4.58 -1.01
C VAL A 217 15.90 -4.05 -0.60
N LYS A 218 16.07 -3.51 0.63
CA LYS A 218 17.37 -3.03 1.14
C LYS A 218 18.44 -4.10 1.09
N ASN A 219 18.08 -5.34 1.42
CA ASN A 219 19.01 -6.47 1.49
C ASN A 219 19.70 -6.76 0.16
N ILE A 220 19.00 -6.62 -0.97
CA ILE A 220 19.54 -6.99 -2.29
C ILE A 220 19.85 -5.80 -3.20
N ALA A 221 19.35 -4.61 -2.91
CA ALA A 221 19.40 -3.46 -3.83
C ALA A 221 20.83 -3.09 -4.27
N LYS A 222 21.80 -3.09 -3.34
CA LYS A 222 23.19 -2.75 -3.63
C LYS A 222 23.89 -3.72 -4.61
N ASN A 223 23.35 -4.92 -4.75
CA ASN A 223 23.91 -5.97 -5.60
C ASN A 223 23.26 -6.00 -7.01
N CYS A 224 22.41 -5.03 -7.33
CA CYS A 224 21.66 -4.98 -8.56
C CYS A 224 22.07 -3.78 -9.44
N ASP A 225 22.27 -4.02 -10.74
CA ASP A 225 22.53 -2.97 -11.73
C ASP A 225 21.25 -2.19 -12.03
N ILE A 226 20.10 -2.89 -12.01
CA ILE A 226 18.77 -2.33 -12.18
C ILE A 226 17.79 -3.06 -11.26
N PHE A 227 16.82 -2.34 -10.70
CA PHE A 227 15.82 -2.88 -9.81
C PHE A 227 14.40 -2.61 -10.31
N PHE A 228 13.56 -3.63 -10.39
CA PHE A 228 12.16 -3.49 -10.77
C PHE A 228 11.24 -3.73 -9.57
N ILE A 229 10.42 -2.74 -9.29
CA ILE A 229 9.29 -2.89 -8.36
C ILE A 229 8.01 -3.04 -9.20
N ILE A 230 7.38 -4.20 -9.12
CA ILE A 230 6.11 -4.47 -9.81
C ILE A 230 4.98 -3.93 -8.96
N GLY A 231 4.17 -3.02 -9.53
CA GLY A 231 3.10 -2.37 -8.81
C GLY A 231 2.51 -1.18 -9.55
N SER A 232 1.56 -0.52 -8.92
CA SER A 232 0.84 0.63 -9.48
C SER A 232 1.39 1.96 -8.97
N ARG A 233 1.27 3.02 -9.79
CA ARG A 233 1.78 4.36 -9.46
C ARG A 233 1.04 5.02 -8.30
N ASN A 234 -0.22 4.69 -8.12
CA ASN A 234 -1.06 5.15 -7.01
C ASN A 234 -0.90 4.31 -5.74
N SER A 235 -0.10 3.24 -5.76
CA SER A 235 0.24 2.46 -4.58
C SER A 235 1.42 3.10 -3.83
N SER A 236 1.14 3.71 -2.68
CA SER A 236 2.17 4.29 -1.80
C SER A 236 3.27 3.28 -1.49
N ASN A 237 2.92 2.04 -1.09
CA ASN A 237 3.90 0.99 -0.83
C ASN A 237 4.82 0.74 -2.03
N SER A 238 4.27 0.62 -3.25
CA SER A 238 5.08 0.35 -4.46
C SER A 238 6.04 1.49 -4.79
N VAL A 239 5.58 2.75 -4.66
CA VAL A 239 6.42 3.94 -4.89
C VAL A 239 7.55 4.01 -3.86
N ARG A 240 7.24 3.79 -2.57
CA ARG A 240 8.26 3.78 -1.51
C ARG A 240 9.32 2.71 -1.71
N LEU A 241 8.98 1.52 -2.22
CA LEU A 241 9.97 0.48 -2.51
C LEU A 241 10.97 0.91 -3.60
N VAL A 242 10.53 1.68 -4.60
CA VAL A 242 11.45 2.24 -5.61
C VAL A 242 12.43 3.22 -4.97
N GLU A 243 11.95 4.08 -4.08
CA GLU A 243 12.80 5.05 -3.38
C GLU A 243 13.78 4.35 -2.43
N VAL A 244 13.31 3.34 -1.70
CA VAL A 244 14.16 2.50 -0.83
C VAL A 244 15.25 1.83 -1.64
N ALA A 245 14.93 1.23 -2.80
CA ALA A 245 15.93 0.60 -3.67
C ALA A 245 17.00 1.60 -4.11
N LYS A 246 16.59 2.83 -4.50
CA LYS A 246 17.52 3.91 -4.90
C LYS A 246 18.43 4.34 -3.75
N LYS A 247 17.85 4.60 -2.58
CA LYS A 247 18.59 4.99 -1.37
C LYS A 247 19.54 3.89 -0.89
N SER A 248 19.19 2.62 -1.16
CA SER A 248 19.99 1.44 -0.78
C SER A 248 21.03 1.01 -1.81
N GLY A 249 21.33 1.86 -2.79
CA GLY A 249 22.48 1.68 -3.70
C GLY A 249 22.13 1.34 -5.15
N CYS A 250 20.90 0.94 -5.49
CA CYS A 250 20.48 0.72 -6.87
C CYS A 250 19.88 1.99 -7.48
N LYS A 251 20.71 2.90 -8.01
CA LYS A 251 20.23 4.16 -8.62
C LYS A 251 19.23 3.96 -9.75
N ASN A 252 19.29 2.82 -10.46
CA ASN A 252 18.40 2.46 -11.57
C ASN A 252 17.17 1.68 -11.09
N ALA A 253 16.53 2.07 -10.00
CA ALA A 253 15.28 1.44 -9.56
C ALA A 253 14.08 2.06 -10.28
N LEU A 254 13.17 1.19 -10.79
CA LEU A 254 12.03 1.56 -11.62
C LEU A 254 10.75 0.88 -11.13
N LEU A 255 9.63 1.61 -11.20
CA LEU A 255 8.30 1.05 -11.04
C LEU A 255 7.82 0.49 -12.37
N LEU A 256 7.46 -0.80 -12.41
CA LEU A 256 6.91 -1.48 -13.58
C LEU A 256 5.42 -1.77 -13.35
N ASN A 257 4.56 -1.01 -14.01
CA ASN A 257 3.11 -1.16 -13.95
C ASN A 257 2.50 -1.85 -15.18
N SER A 258 3.31 -2.16 -16.19
CA SER A 258 2.87 -2.87 -17.41
C SER A 258 4.05 -3.52 -18.10
N LEU A 259 3.84 -4.73 -18.61
CA LEU A 259 4.84 -5.47 -19.41
C LEU A 259 5.19 -4.76 -20.73
N SER A 260 4.29 -3.93 -21.28
CA SER A 260 4.57 -3.14 -22.50
C SER A 260 5.66 -2.08 -22.29
N LYS A 261 5.99 -1.75 -21.03
CA LYS A 261 6.97 -0.73 -20.66
C LYS A 261 8.32 -1.29 -20.20
N ILE A 262 8.60 -2.57 -20.47
CA ILE A 262 9.88 -3.20 -20.10
C ILE A 262 11.03 -2.52 -20.86
N PRO A 263 12.02 -1.91 -20.15
CA PRO A 263 13.14 -1.22 -20.76
C PRO A 263 14.24 -2.21 -21.16
N TYR A 264 14.01 -3.00 -22.19
CA TYR A 264 14.91 -4.08 -22.63
C TYR A 264 16.34 -3.62 -22.91
N GLU A 265 16.55 -2.39 -23.39
CA GLU A 265 17.90 -1.85 -23.63
C GLU A 265 18.68 -1.67 -22.32
N LYS A 266 18.03 -1.16 -21.26
CA LYS A 266 18.66 -1.05 -19.94
C LYS A 266 18.98 -2.43 -19.37
N ILE A 267 18.06 -3.39 -19.52
CA ILE A 267 18.24 -4.78 -19.07
C ILE A 267 19.38 -5.45 -19.84
N ALA A 268 19.50 -5.20 -21.14
CA ALA A 268 20.58 -5.76 -21.95
C ALA A 268 21.98 -5.28 -21.50
N ASN A 269 22.06 -4.14 -20.85
CA ASN A 269 23.31 -3.59 -20.31
C ASN A 269 23.56 -3.94 -18.83
N SER A 270 22.66 -4.76 -18.21
CA SER A 270 22.75 -5.19 -16.82
C SER A 270 23.17 -6.65 -16.73
N ASN A 271 23.87 -7.05 -15.68
CA ASN A 271 24.21 -8.45 -15.37
C ASN A 271 23.30 -8.99 -14.28
N THR A 272 22.96 -8.16 -13.30
CA THR A 272 22.11 -8.52 -12.16
C THR A 272 20.88 -7.61 -12.10
N ILE A 273 19.71 -8.22 -12.03
CA ILE A 273 18.43 -7.52 -11.88
C ILE A 273 17.86 -7.84 -10.50
N GLY A 274 17.45 -6.81 -9.76
CA GLY A 274 16.59 -6.96 -8.59
C GLY A 274 15.11 -6.95 -9.01
N ILE A 275 14.31 -7.82 -8.42
CA ILE A 275 12.85 -7.83 -8.59
C ILE A 275 12.18 -7.90 -7.22
N SER A 276 11.21 -7.02 -7.02
CA SER A 276 10.25 -7.07 -5.91
C SER A 276 8.87 -6.64 -6.40
N SER A 277 7.88 -6.72 -5.53
CA SER A 277 6.54 -6.19 -5.82
C SER A 277 5.89 -5.58 -4.60
N GLY A 278 5.03 -4.58 -4.84
CA GLY A 278 4.28 -3.93 -3.78
C GLY A 278 3.23 -4.85 -3.14
N ALA A 279 2.80 -4.50 -1.93
CA ALA A 279 1.85 -5.28 -1.12
C ALA A 279 0.46 -5.46 -1.78
N SER A 280 0.15 -4.71 -2.82
CA SER A 280 -1.09 -4.83 -3.61
C SER A 280 -0.89 -5.50 -4.98
N ALA A 281 0.31 -5.98 -5.31
CA ALA A 281 0.61 -6.59 -6.60
C ALA A 281 0.61 -8.13 -6.48
N PRO A 282 -0.25 -8.85 -7.22
CA PRO A 282 -0.30 -10.30 -7.16
C PRO A 282 0.95 -10.92 -7.78
N GLU A 283 1.37 -12.08 -7.25
CA GLU A 283 2.59 -12.79 -7.67
C GLU A 283 2.58 -13.17 -9.16
N ILE A 284 1.41 -13.33 -9.76
CA ILE A 284 1.29 -13.62 -11.20
C ILE A 284 1.93 -12.53 -12.06
N LEU A 285 1.93 -11.25 -11.62
CA LEU A 285 2.57 -10.16 -12.35
C LEU A 285 4.10 -10.29 -12.34
N VAL A 286 4.68 -10.75 -11.22
CA VAL A 286 6.12 -11.07 -11.11
C VAL A 286 6.48 -12.21 -12.03
N LYS A 287 5.70 -13.31 -11.99
CA LYS A 287 5.89 -14.48 -12.85
C LYS A 287 5.81 -14.10 -14.33
N ASN A 288 4.84 -13.30 -14.72
CA ASN A 288 4.67 -12.83 -16.09
C ASN A 288 5.87 -11.98 -16.54
N PHE A 289 6.38 -11.10 -15.69
CA PHE A 289 7.58 -10.31 -16.01
C PHE A 289 8.81 -11.21 -16.20
N ILE A 290 9.04 -12.16 -15.32
CA ILE A 290 10.14 -13.13 -15.45
C ILE A 290 10.00 -13.94 -16.72
N ASN A 291 8.79 -14.39 -17.07
CA ASN A 291 8.53 -15.14 -18.30
C ASN A 291 8.80 -14.29 -19.56
N GLU A 292 8.48 -13.00 -19.55
CA GLU A 292 8.84 -12.09 -20.65
C GLU A 292 10.37 -11.95 -20.81
N LEU A 293 11.10 -11.90 -19.70
CA LEU A 293 12.55 -11.85 -19.74
C LEU A 293 13.16 -13.15 -20.29
N LYS A 294 12.62 -14.33 -19.90
CA LYS A 294 13.06 -15.65 -20.39
C LYS A 294 12.95 -15.80 -21.91
N LYS A 295 12.05 -15.08 -22.57
CA LYS A 295 11.94 -15.08 -24.02
C LYS A 295 13.18 -14.48 -24.72
N ARG A 296 13.97 -13.64 -24.00
CA ARG A 296 15.05 -12.84 -24.57
C ARG A 296 16.43 -13.08 -23.93
N PHE A 297 16.47 -13.65 -22.72
CA PHE A 297 17.69 -13.82 -21.92
C PHE A 297 17.78 -15.23 -21.38
N THR A 298 19.01 -15.72 -21.14
CA THR A 298 19.25 -16.91 -20.33
C THR A 298 19.28 -16.47 -18.87
N ILE A 299 18.34 -16.94 -18.05
CA ILE A 299 18.10 -16.43 -16.70
C ILE A 299 18.46 -17.45 -15.63
N SER A 300 19.20 -17.00 -14.62
CA SER A 300 19.29 -17.66 -13.31
C SER A 300 18.49 -16.82 -12.29
N ILE A 301 17.82 -17.48 -11.35
CA ILE A 301 17.00 -16.82 -10.31
C ILE A 301 17.48 -17.29 -8.95
N ASP A 302 17.85 -16.33 -8.11
CA ASP A 302 18.14 -16.52 -6.70
C ASP A 302 17.06 -15.80 -5.89
N GLU A 303 16.23 -16.54 -5.18
CA GLU A 303 15.28 -15.95 -4.24
C GLU A 303 16.00 -15.69 -2.90
N VAL A 304 15.90 -14.42 -2.46
CA VAL A 304 16.54 -13.97 -1.23
C VAL A 304 15.47 -13.70 -0.19
N GLU A 305 15.27 -14.68 0.68
CA GLU A 305 14.31 -14.56 1.78
C GLU A 305 14.94 -13.76 2.94
N THR A 306 14.26 -12.69 3.36
CA THR A 306 14.68 -11.85 4.49
C THR A 306 13.93 -12.21 5.76
N ILE A 307 12.61 -12.46 5.64
CA ILE A 307 11.73 -12.85 6.75
C ILE A 307 10.53 -13.60 6.20
N LYS A 308 9.99 -14.54 6.97
CA LYS A 308 8.72 -15.23 6.67
C LYS A 308 7.54 -14.46 7.24
N GLU A 309 6.45 -14.40 6.49
CA GLU A 309 5.19 -13.81 6.94
C GLU A 309 4.15 -14.92 7.14
N ASP A 310 3.56 -14.96 8.35
CA ASP A 310 2.53 -15.94 8.75
C ASP A 310 1.23 -15.26 9.22
N VAL A 311 1.12 -13.96 8.97
CA VAL A 311 -0.03 -13.14 9.39
C VAL A 311 -1.26 -13.49 8.56
N VAL A 312 -2.36 -13.80 9.24
CA VAL A 312 -3.68 -14.05 8.62
C VAL A 312 -4.72 -13.18 9.31
N PHE A 313 -5.55 -12.49 8.54
CA PHE A 313 -6.67 -11.71 9.05
C PHE A 313 -8.01 -12.39 8.74
N LYS A 314 -8.83 -12.57 9.78
CA LYS A 314 -10.18 -13.13 9.62
C LYS A 314 -11.09 -12.19 8.83
N ILE A 315 -11.90 -12.75 7.97
CA ILE A 315 -12.99 -12.02 7.31
C ILE A 315 -14.13 -11.71 8.29
N PRO A 316 -15.00 -10.71 8.01
CA PRO A 316 -16.17 -10.42 8.83
C PRO A 316 -17.10 -11.63 8.95
N LYS A 317 -17.56 -11.94 10.19
CA LYS A 317 -18.46 -13.08 10.46
C LYS A 317 -19.70 -13.10 9.56
N LYS A 318 -20.19 -11.95 9.16
CA LYS A 318 -21.36 -11.83 8.28
C LYS A 318 -21.15 -12.36 6.86
N LEU A 319 -19.93 -12.74 6.47
CA LEU A 319 -19.62 -13.35 5.17
C LEU A 319 -19.28 -14.85 5.28
N ASN A 320 -19.23 -15.39 6.47
CA ASN A 320 -19.07 -16.83 6.74
C ASN A 320 -20.41 -17.54 6.64
#